data_160afa26414a83c5b0c0ebd2ed006761
#
_entry.id   160afa26414a83c5b0c0ebd2ed006761
#
_cell.length_a   1.000
_cell.length_b   1.000
_cell.length_c   1.000
_cell.angle_alpha   90.00
_cell.angle_beta   90.00
_cell.angle_gamma   90.00
#
_symmetry.space_group_name_H-M   'P 1'
#
loop_
_entity.id
_entity.type
_entity.pdbx_description
1 polymer ?
#
loop_
_entity_poly.entity_id
_entity_poly.type
_entity_poly.pdbx_seq_one_letter_code
_entity_poly.pdbx_strand_id
1 'polypeptide(L)'
;MTLPYESEDTCAVCGVVSEHTHLLSTNSYGAPDLDGRPPEMERSTIEWSIHRCPECGYCAPNIGQVIAGAAEVVNAQAYRQQLADSHMPYLAQSFLCCALVAEAQEGLVASRIAVANRLKAAWACDDARDAAAAADCRKQTAAAVRRIHQLDGRLFDRIFSGDEALLADLYRRSEQFGEADATAQVALVRAGTVLDRLVFELQLRLVAARDAGAHTFDEVTEHDDGAWEARGRKIIARGLAILAEHPDGLRYRAFEDRVQDADPSLHFQTVADFIWEVLKVHPNVAYDPTP
;
A
#
# COMPACT_ATOMS: atom_id res chain seq x y z
N MET A 1 0.78 18.79 8.14
CA MET A 1 0.26 18.91 9.54
C MET A 1 -0.76 17.82 9.71
N THR A 2 -0.69 17.03 10.77
CA THR A 2 -1.69 16.00 11.10
C THR A 2 -2.82 16.67 11.87
N LEU A 3 -4.07 16.49 11.42
CA LEU A 3 -5.26 17.12 12.00
C LEU A 3 -6.26 16.03 12.42
N PRO A 4 -6.19 15.53 13.68
CA PRO A 4 -7.22 14.68 14.25
C PRO A 4 -8.43 15.53 14.68
N TYR A 5 -9.61 14.91 14.73
CA TYR A 5 -10.82 15.47 15.33
C TYR A 5 -11.62 14.36 16.01
N GLU A 6 -12.37 14.73 17.04
CA GLU A 6 -13.23 13.80 17.76
C GLU A 6 -14.68 13.95 17.27
N SER A 7 -15.38 12.83 17.14
CA SER A 7 -16.84 12.80 16.86
C SER A 7 -17.52 11.65 17.60
N GLU A 8 -18.79 11.82 17.86
CA GLU A 8 -19.65 10.75 18.33
C GLU A 8 -20.20 9.97 17.13
N ASP A 9 -19.93 8.67 17.12
CA ASP A 9 -20.38 7.75 16.09
C ASP A 9 -21.43 6.78 16.67
N THR A 10 -22.52 6.59 15.95
CA THR A 10 -23.53 5.59 16.30
C THR A 10 -23.20 4.28 15.61
N CYS A 11 -22.93 3.23 16.38
CA CYS A 11 -22.58 1.92 15.83
C CYS A 11 -23.72 1.34 14.98
N ALA A 12 -23.42 1.01 13.72
CA ALA A 12 -24.40 0.45 12.78
C ALA A 12 -24.88 -0.96 13.16
N VAL A 13 -24.17 -1.67 14.05
CA VAL A 13 -24.51 -3.04 14.48
C VAL A 13 -25.37 -3.05 15.73
N CYS A 14 -25.04 -2.26 16.76
CA CYS A 14 -25.76 -2.31 18.05
C CYS A 14 -26.44 -0.99 18.47
N GLY A 15 -26.24 0.09 17.73
CA GLY A 15 -26.86 1.38 18.00
C GLY A 15 -26.23 2.18 19.15
N VAL A 16 -25.17 1.67 19.80
CA VAL A 16 -24.46 2.41 20.86
C VAL A 16 -23.73 3.60 20.25
N VAL A 17 -23.82 4.74 20.92
CA VAL A 17 -23.06 5.96 20.60
C VAL A 17 -21.75 5.94 21.38
N SER A 18 -20.64 6.19 20.72
CA SER A 18 -19.33 6.28 21.32
C SER A 18 -18.46 7.32 20.62
N GLU A 19 -17.53 7.90 21.37
CA GLU A 19 -16.59 8.91 20.89
C GLU A 19 -15.40 8.25 20.22
N HIS A 20 -15.00 8.77 19.05
CA HIS A 20 -13.86 8.29 18.26
C HIS A 20 -13.05 9.45 17.71
N THR A 21 -11.72 9.22 17.63
CA THR A 21 -10.81 10.17 16.99
C THR A 21 -10.65 9.80 15.52
N HIS A 22 -10.98 10.72 14.63
CA HIS A 22 -10.82 10.59 13.19
C HIS A 22 -9.67 11.45 12.67
N LEU A 23 -9.17 11.10 11.51
CA LEU A 23 -8.13 11.85 10.81
C LEU A 23 -8.74 12.68 9.68
N LEU A 24 -8.65 14.01 9.78
CA LEU A 24 -9.07 14.91 8.71
C LEU A 24 -8.03 14.98 7.60
N SER A 25 -6.75 15.11 7.97
CA SER A 25 -5.63 15.15 7.04
C SER A 25 -4.32 14.79 7.73
N THR A 26 -3.39 14.26 6.96
CA THR A 26 -2.00 14.05 7.37
C THR A 26 -1.07 14.30 6.19
N ASN A 27 0.22 14.49 6.46
CA ASN A 27 1.27 14.53 5.45
C ASN A 27 2.06 13.23 5.49
N SER A 28 2.76 12.94 4.38
CA SER A 28 3.63 11.80 4.24
C SER A 28 4.98 12.29 3.73
N TYR A 29 6.08 11.98 4.41
CA TYR A 29 7.42 12.43 4.08
C TYR A 29 8.39 11.26 4.01
N GLY A 30 9.05 11.09 2.88
CA GLY A 30 9.95 9.97 2.59
C GLY A 30 9.29 8.88 1.76
N ALA A 31 10.02 7.80 1.51
CA ALA A 31 9.52 6.66 0.77
C ALA A 31 8.72 5.70 1.66
N PRO A 32 7.69 5.04 1.14
CA PRO A 32 7.03 3.95 1.84
C PRO A 32 7.93 2.72 1.95
N ASP A 33 7.60 1.81 2.86
CA ASP A 33 8.22 0.50 2.92
C ASP A 33 7.85 -0.35 1.68
N LEU A 34 8.61 -1.41 1.41
CA LEU A 34 8.38 -2.30 0.26
C LEU A 34 7.03 -3.02 0.30
N ASP A 35 6.39 -3.13 1.48
CA ASP A 35 5.02 -3.62 1.64
C ASP A 35 3.95 -2.51 1.51
N GLY A 36 4.36 -1.30 1.14
CA GLY A 36 3.48 -0.15 0.95
C GLY A 36 3.09 0.58 2.24
N ARG A 37 3.71 0.25 3.38
CA ARG A 37 3.48 1.01 4.62
C ARG A 37 3.96 2.46 4.43
N PRO A 38 3.09 3.47 4.66
CA PRO A 38 3.47 4.86 4.46
C PRO A 38 4.60 5.29 5.41
N PRO A 39 5.41 6.30 5.02
CA PRO A 39 6.38 6.92 5.90
C PRO A 39 5.70 7.83 6.92
N GLU A 40 6.51 8.43 7.82
CA GLU A 40 6.02 9.45 8.75
C GLU A 40 5.58 10.71 7.98
N MET A 41 4.57 11.42 8.39
CA MET A 41 3.74 11.37 9.62
C MET A 41 2.53 10.42 9.51
N GLU A 42 2.20 9.97 8.31
CA GLU A 42 1.04 9.10 8.05
C GLU A 42 1.16 7.77 8.80
N ARG A 43 2.38 7.22 8.89
CA ARG A 43 2.66 5.96 9.63
C ARG A 43 2.13 5.99 11.05
N SER A 44 2.38 7.07 11.78
CA SER A 44 1.96 7.23 13.18
C SER A 44 0.46 7.47 13.36
N THR A 45 -0.30 7.65 12.27
CA THR A 45 -1.76 7.88 12.36
C THR A 45 -2.59 6.62 12.14
N ILE A 46 -1.95 5.46 12.04
CA ILE A 46 -2.61 4.19 11.73
C ILE A 46 -3.74 3.84 12.70
N GLU A 47 -3.62 4.20 13.97
CA GLU A 47 -4.62 3.95 15.01
C GLU A 47 -5.96 4.64 14.73
N TRP A 48 -5.95 5.78 14.04
CA TRP A 48 -7.16 6.53 13.70
C TRP A 48 -7.82 6.05 12.41
N SER A 49 -7.26 5.04 11.76
CA SER A 49 -7.82 4.47 10.52
C SER A 49 -8.79 3.31 10.76
N ILE A 50 -9.01 2.93 12.03
CA ILE A 50 -9.93 1.86 12.44
C ILE A 50 -10.54 2.18 13.80
N HIS A 51 -11.85 1.98 13.94
CA HIS A 51 -12.57 2.19 15.18
C HIS A 51 -13.22 0.88 15.64
N ARG A 52 -13.33 0.70 16.95
CA ARG A 52 -13.99 -0.45 17.57
C ARG A 52 -15.13 0.02 18.45
N CYS A 53 -16.35 -0.47 18.22
CA CYS A 53 -17.47 -0.23 19.09
C CYS A 53 -17.19 -0.83 20.49
N PRO A 54 -17.31 -0.04 21.57
CA PRO A 54 -17.00 -0.53 22.92
C PRO A 54 -18.00 -1.58 23.42
N GLU A 55 -19.21 -1.62 22.89
CA GLU A 55 -20.25 -2.56 23.33
C GLU A 55 -20.21 -3.88 22.55
N CYS A 56 -20.37 -3.85 21.23
CA CYS A 56 -20.46 -5.07 20.44
C CYS A 56 -19.12 -5.53 19.86
N GLY A 57 -18.07 -4.69 19.90
CA GLY A 57 -16.76 -4.99 19.33
C GLY A 57 -16.69 -4.90 17.81
N TYR A 58 -17.72 -4.34 17.13
CA TYR A 58 -17.68 -4.11 15.69
C TYR A 58 -16.52 -3.19 15.32
N CYS A 59 -15.69 -3.60 14.35
CA CYS A 59 -14.51 -2.88 13.89
C CYS A 59 -14.68 -2.43 12.43
N ALA A 60 -14.54 -1.13 12.19
CA ALA A 60 -14.61 -0.54 10.85
C ALA A 60 -13.87 0.82 10.82
N PRO A 61 -13.45 1.32 9.64
CA PRO A 61 -12.95 2.69 9.52
C PRO A 61 -13.99 3.75 9.95
N ASN A 62 -15.28 3.42 9.81
CA ASN A 62 -16.40 4.18 10.33
C ASN A 62 -17.43 3.19 10.85
N ILE A 63 -17.59 3.09 12.17
CA ILE A 63 -18.54 2.15 12.80
C ILE A 63 -20.00 2.52 12.55
N GLY A 64 -20.28 3.74 12.12
CA GLY A 64 -21.62 4.20 11.73
C GLY A 64 -22.02 3.77 10.32
N GLN A 65 -21.08 3.29 9.51
CA GLN A 65 -21.38 2.80 8.17
C GLN A 65 -22.05 1.43 8.22
N VAL A 66 -23.24 1.34 7.62
CA VAL A 66 -23.98 0.08 7.50
C VAL A 66 -23.31 -0.81 6.44
N ILE A 67 -22.86 -2.00 6.86
CA ILE A 67 -22.36 -3.06 5.98
C ILE A 67 -23.33 -4.24 6.08
N ALA A 68 -23.85 -4.71 4.95
CA ALA A 68 -24.79 -5.83 4.92
C ALA A 68 -24.15 -7.07 5.58
N GLY A 69 -24.90 -7.76 6.45
CA GLY A 69 -24.39 -8.95 7.14
C GLY A 69 -23.37 -8.69 8.26
N ALA A 70 -23.00 -7.44 8.55
CA ALA A 70 -22.00 -7.16 9.59
C ALA A 70 -22.42 -7.66 10.97
N ALA A 71 -23.70 -7.59 11.31
CA ALA A 71 -24.21 -8.07 12.59
C ALA A 71 -24.05 -9.59 12.76
N GLU A 72 -24.30 -10.35 11.71
CA GLU A 72 -24.11 -11.80 11.67
C GLU A 72 -22.63 -12.15 11.83
N VAL A 73 -21.75 -11.44 11.12
CA VAL A 73 -20.29 -11.66 11.22
C VAL A 73 -19.78 -11.34 12.61
N VAL A 74 -20.16 -10.19 13.19
CA VAL A 74 -19.75 -9.78 14.54
C VAL A 74 -20.20 -10.78 15.62
N ASN A 75 -21.33 -11.45 15.41
CA ASN A 75 -21.82 -12.49 16.31
C ASN A 75 -21.26 -13.89 16.03
N ALA A 76 -20.58 -14.10 14.90
CA ALA A 76 -19.99 -15.38 14.56
C ALA A 76 -18.83 -15.75 15.49
N GLN A 77 -18.66 -17.05 15.72
CA GLN A 77 -17.63 -17.58 16.62
C GLN A 77 -16.22 -17.13 16.20
N ALA A 78 -15.90 -17.16 14.91
CA ALA A 78 -14.59 -16.77 14.39
C ALA A 78 -14.25 -15.30 14.72
N TYR A 79 -15.22 -14.40 14.57
CA TYR A 79 -15.05 -12.99 14.92
C TYR A 79 -14.83 -12.81 16.43
N ARG A 80 -15.63 -13.46 17.24
CA ARG A 80 -15.52 -13.40 18.70
C ARG A 80 -14.20 -13.97 19.22
N GLN A 81 -13.70 -15.04 18.60
CA GLN A 81 -12.38 -15.59 18.90
C GLN A 81 -11.28 -14.60 18.54
N GLN A 82 -11.33 -14.00 17.34
CA GLN A 82 -10.36 -12.98 16.91
C GLN A 82 -10.39 -11.75 17.83
N LEU A 83 -11.57 -11.29 18.23
CA LEU A 83 -11.75 -10.15 19.11
C LEU A 83 -11.20 -10.40 20.52
N ALA A 84 -11.25 -11.65 21.00
CA ALA A 84 -10.83 -12.09 22.33
C ALA A 84 -9.37 -12.59 22.38
N ASP A 85 -8.64 -12.58 21.26
CA ASP A 85 -7.27 -13.07 21.19
C ASP A 85 -6.31 -12.17 21.96
N SER A 86 -6.04 -12.49 23.21
CA SER A 86 -5.16 -11.71 24.09
C SER A 86 -3.67 -11.75 23.69
N HIS A 87 -3.27 -12.62 22.77
CA HIS A 87 -1.91 -12.69 22.24
C HIS A 87 -1.66 -11.67 21.13
N MET A 88 -2.71 -11.06 20.59
CA MET A 88 -2.64 -10.11 19.51
C MET A 88 -2.76 -8.67 20.05
N PRO A 89 -1.94 -7.71 19.61
CA PRO A 89 -2.11 -6.29 19.94
C PRO A 89 -3.52 -5.80 19.62
N TYR A 90 -4.08 -4.93 20.49
CA TYR A 90 -5.46 -4.42 20.35
C TYR A 90 -5.77 -3.83 18.98
N LEU A 91 -4.83 -3.03 18.45
CA LEU A 91 -4.99 -2.41 17.14
C LEU A 91 -4.98 -3.45 16.02
N ALA A 92 -4.08 -4.45 16.09
CA ALA A 92 -4.02 -5.56 15.14
C ALA A 92 -5.30 -6.40 15.16
N GLN A 93 -5.85 -6.71 16.36
CA GLN A 93 -7.15 -7.37 16.50
C GLN A 93 -8.25 -6.60 15.76
N SER A 94 -8.27 -5.25 15.91
CA SER A 94 -9.30 -4.41 15.29
C SER A 94 -9.24 -4.49 13.77
N PHE A 95 -8.04 -4.46 13.18
CA PHE A 95 -7.85 -4.64 11.75
C PHE A 95 -8.24 -6.04 11.27
N LEU A 96 -7.86 -7.09 12.00
CA LEU A 96 -8.25 -8.46 11.65
C LEU A 96 -9.75 -8.68 11.74
N CYS A 97 -10.42 -8.11 12.73
CA CYS A 97 -11.88 -8.11 12.84
C CYS A 97 -12.54 -7.38 11.66
N CYS A 98 -12.00 -6.23 11.24
CA CYS A 98 -12.47 -5.54 10.05
C CYS A 98 -12.25 -6.38 8.77
N ALA A 99 -11.12 -7.09 8.67
CA ALA A 99 -10.87 -8.00 7.56
C ALA A 99 -11.92 -9.12 7.47
N LEU A 100 -12.34 -9.69 8.60
CA LEU A 100 -13.40 -10.72 8.64
C LEU A 100 -14.76 -10.17 8.15
N VAL A 101 -15.10 -8.92 8.49
CA VAL A 101 -16.31 -8.29 7.96
C VAL A 101 -16.23 -8.10 6.44
N ALA A 102 -15.06 -7.69 5.94
CA ALA A 102 -14.85 -7.54 4.51
C ALA A 102 -14.87 -8.89 3.78
N GLU A 103 -14.27 -9.94 4.34
CA GLU A 103 -14.25 -11.29 3.75
C GLU A 103 -15.66 -11.93 3.64
N ALA A 104 -16.58 -11.50 4.47
CA ALA A 104 -17.98 -11.96 4.39
C ALA A 104 -18.77 -11.27 3.26
N GLN A 105 -18.20 -10.24 2.63
CA GLN A 105 -18.78 -9.60 1.45
C GLN A 105 -18.27 -10.27 0.18
N GLU A 106 -19.10 -10.23 -0.88
CA GLU A 106 -18.72 -10.76 -2.17
C GLU A 106 -17.95 -9.72 -3.01
N GLY A 107 -17.08 -10.23 -3.88
CA GLY A 107 -16.42 -9.44 -4.92
C GLY A 107 -15.00 -9.02 -4.58
N LEU A 108 -14.31 -8.58 -5.63
CA LEU A 108 -12.89 -8.23 -5.59
C LEU A 108 -12.59 -7.05 -4.67
N VAL A 109 -13.47 -6.06 -4.62
CA VAL A 109 -13.29 -4.88 -3.75
C VAL A 109 -13.26 -5.29 -2.29
N ALA A 110 -14.17 -6.16 -1.86
CA ALA A 110 -14.21 -6.69 -0.49
C ALA A 110 -12.94 -7.50 -0.16
N SER A 111 -12.48 -8.33 -1.09
CA SER A 111 -11.23 -9.07 -0.93
C SER A 111 -10.01 -8.15 -0.80
N ARG A 112 -9.95 -7.06 -1.56
CA ARG A 112 -8.89 -6.03 -1.45
C ARG A 112 -8.92 -5.32 -0.10
N ILE A 113 -10.11 -4.97 0.40
CA ILE A 113 -10.28 -4.38 1.74
C ILE A 113 -9.79 -5.35 2.83
N ALA A 114 -10.10 -6.63 2.70
CA ALA A 114 -9.64 -7.64 3.65
C ALA A 114 -8.10 -7.76 3.65
N VAL A 115 -7.46 -7.81 2.48
CA VAL A 115 -5.99 -7.82 2.35
C VAL A 115 -5.38 -6.59 2.99
N ALA A 116 -5.89 -5.39 2.69
CA ALA A 116 -5.37 -4.14 3.25
C ALA A 116 -5.45 -4.12 4.79
N ASN A 117 -6.55 -4.61 5.38
CA ASN A 117 -6.69 -4.67 6.83
C ASN A 117 -5.77 -5.72 7.47
N ARG A 118 -5.57 -6.88 6.84
CA ARG A 118 -4.60 -7.88 7.32
C ARG A 118 -3.17 -7.35 7.29
N LEU A 119 -2.81 -6.59 6.25
CA LEU A 119 -1.51 -5.94 6.15
C LEU A 119 -1.32 -4.87 7.23
N LYS A 120 -2.34 -4.03 7.46
CA LYS A 120 -2.33 -3.04 8.56
C LYS A 120 -2.23 -3.72 9.95
N ALA A 121 -2.80 -4.90 10.12
CA ALA A 121 -2.62 -5.68 11.34
C ALA A 121 -1.15 -6.10 11.53
N ALA A 122 -0.44 -6.49 10.47
CA ALA A 122 0.98 -6.79 10.54
C ALA A 122 1.79 -5.54 10.94
N TRP A 123 1.47 -4.36 10.41
CA TRP A 123 2.13 -3.11 10.79
C TRP A 123 1.88 -2.74 12.27
N ALA A 124 0.64 -2.95 12.75
CA ALA A 124 0.31 -2.73 14.16
C ALA A 124 1.08 -3.69 15.10
N CYS A 125 1.32 -4.94 14.66
CA CYS A 125 2.17 -5.88 15.39
C CYS A 125 3.64 -5.45 15.38
N ASP A 126 4.17 -4.93 14.25
CA ASP A 126 5.52 -4.36 14.20
C ASP A 126 5.69 -3.21 15.20
N ASP A 127 4.71 -2.29 15.28
CA ASP A 127 4.72 -1.17 16.23
C ASP A 127 4.69 -1.64 17.68
N ALA A 128 3.96 -2.72 17.94
CA ALA A 128 3.93 -3.38 19.24
C ALA A 128 5.20 -4.22 19.53
N ARG A 129 6.12 -4.35 18.56
CA ARG A 129 7.33 -5.20 18.62
C ARG A 129 7.02 -6.68 18.81
N ASP A 130 5.89 -7.12 18.30
CA ASP A 130 5.49 -8.54 18.28
C ASP A 130 5.80 -9.15 16.91
N ALA A 131 7.04 -9.57 16.72
CA ALA A 131 7.52 -10.12 15.46
C ALA A 131 6.78 -11.42 15.06
N ALA A 132 6.37 -12.24 16.02
CA ALA A 132 5.68 -13.48 15.75
C ALA A 132 4.27 -13.21 15.21
N ALA A 133 3.50 -12.36 15.87
CA ALA A 133 2.19 -11.92 15.43
C ALA A 133 2.26 -11.18 14.07
N ALA A 134 3.27 -10.33 13.87
CA ALA A 134 3.50 -9.65 12.59
C ALA A 134 3.74 -10.64 11.46
N ALA A 135 4.58 -11.66 11.67
CA ALA A 135 4.84 -12.71 10.68
C ALA A 135 3.57 -13.50 10.35
N ASP A 136 2.77 -13.85 11.35
CA ASP A 136 1.50 -14.58 11.12
C ASP A 136 0.46 -13.73 10.36
N CYS A 137 0.35 -12.44 10.65
CA CYS A 137 -0.47 -11.52 9.87
C CYS A 137 0.00 -11.44 8.41
N ARG A 138 1.32 -11.41 8.14
CA ARG A 138 1.88 -11.41 6.79
C ARG A 138 1.60 -12.71 6.04
N LYS A 139 1.72 -13.88 6.69
CA LYS A 139 1.34 -15.16 6.08
C LYS A 139 -0.14 -15.20 5.68
N GLN A 140 -1.02 -14.71 6.56
CA GLN A 140 -2.45 -14.61 6.26
C GLN A 140 -2.72 -13.63 5.10
N THR A 141 -2.00 -12.51 5.06
CA THR A 141 -2.09 -11.53 3.97
C THR A 141 -1.66 -12.15 2.65
N ALA A 142 -0.52 -12.84 2.60
CA ALA A 142 -0.02 -13.53 1.41
C ALA A 142 -1.03 -14.58 0.91
N ALA A 143 -1.62 -15.36 1.81
CA ALA A 143 -2.66 -16.33 1.46
C ALA A 143 -3.90 -15.66 0.86
N ALA A 144 -4.30 -14.49 1.38
CA ALA A 144 -5.44 -13.73 0.86
C ALA A 144 -5.14 -13.15 -0.54
N VAL A 145 -3.94 -12.62 -0.78
CA VAL A 145 -3.50 -12.15 -2.12
C VAL A 145 -3.53 -13.31 -3.13
N ARG A 146 -2.99 -14.46 -2.76
CA ARG A 146 -3.02 -15.65 -3.63
C ARG A 146 -4.44 -16.12 -3.95
N ARG A 147 -5.37 -15.99 -3.02
CA ARG A 147 -6.79 -16.30 -3.27
C ARG A 147 -7.40 -15.36 -4.31
N ILE A 148 -7.05 -14.07 -4.27
CA ILE A 148 -7.45 -13.10 -5.30
C ILE A 148 -6.93 -13.56 -6.68
N HIS A 149 -5.67 -13.99 -6.78
CA HIS A 149 -5.10 -14.49 -8.04
C HIS A 149 -5.82 -15.75 -8.55
N GLN A 150 -6.23 -16.66 -7.66
CA GLN A 150 -6.99 -17.87 -8.04
C GLN A 150 -8.38 -17.55 -8.62
N LEU A 151 -8.91 -16.36 -8.34
CA LEU A 151 -10.18 -15.87 -8.86
C LEU A 151 -9.98 -14.95 -10.09
N ASP A 152 -8.84 -15.07 -10.78
CA ASP A 152 -8.43 -14.21 -11.91
C ASP A 152 -8.46 -12.70 -11.59
N GLY A 153 -8.39 -12.37 -10.29
CA GLY A 153 -8.30 -11.01 -9.80
C GLY A 153 -6.86 -10.56 -9.57
N ARG A 154 -6.67 -9.25 -9.43
CA ARG A 154 -5.43 -8.63 -8.97
C ARG A 154 -5.70 -7.68 -7.82
N LEU A 155 -4.74 -7.56 -6.89
CA LEU A 155 -4.81 -6.60 -5.79
C LEU A 155 -4.66 -5.18 -6.34
N PHE A 156 -3.71 -4.98 -7.26
CA PHE A 156 -3.44 -3.70 -7.91
C PHE A 156 -3.82 -3.76 -9.40
N ASP A 157 -4.72 -2.87 -9.84
CA ASP A 157 -5.32 -2.95 -11.19
C ASP A 157 -4.37 -2.55 -12.33
N ARG A 158 -3.32 -1.79 -12.09
CA ARG A 158 -2.57 -1.13 -13.16
C ARG A 158 -1.09 -0.95 -12.95
N ILE A 159 -0.52 -1.38 -11.86
CA ILE A 159 0.85 -1.02 -11.57
C ILE A 159 1.67 -2.28 -11.47
N PHE A 160 2.57 -2.46 -12.47
CA PHE A 160 3.61 -3.47 -12.49
C PHE A 160 3.25 -4.81 -11.84
N SER A 161 4.27 -5.54 -11.56
CA SER A 161 4.30 -6.71 -10.69
C SER A 161 4.02 -6.36 -9.21
N GLY A 162 3.09 -5.42 -8.93
CA GLY A 162 2.82 -4.92 -7.58
C GLY A 162 2.35 -6.00 -6.61
N ASP A 163 1.52 -6.92 -7.09
CA ASP A 163 1.08 -8.07 -6.31
C ASP A 163 2.26 -9.00 -5.99
N GLU A 164 3.14 -9.25 -6.96
CA GLU A 164 4.32 -10.09 -6.82
C GLU A 164 5.38 -9.42 -5.93
N ALA A 165 5.53 -8.10 -6.02
CA ALA A 165 6.43 -7.33 -5.14
C ALA A 165 5.97 -7.40 -3.69
N LEU A 166 4.67 -7.18 -3.44
CA LEU A 166 4.07 -7.34 -2.13
C LEU A 166 4.22 -8.77 -1.60
N LEU A 167 3.93 -9.78 -2.42
CA LEU A 167 4.08 -11.20 -2.02
C LEU A 167 5.52 -11.54 -1.65
N ALA A 168 6.50 -11.09 -2.43
CA ALA A 168 7.92 -11.33 -2.13
C ALA A 168 8.29 -10.72 -0.78
N ASP A 169 7.85 -9.49 -0.49
CA ASP A 169 8.10 -8.83 0.79
C ASP A 169 7.39 -9.52 1.96
N LEU A 170 6.11 -9.88 1.81
CA LEU A 170 5.35 -10.60 2.82
C LEU A 170 6.00 -11.93 3.20
N TYR A 171 6.45 -12.70 2.20
CA TYR A 171 7.14 -13.97 2.43
C TYR A 171 8.49 -13.73 3.12
N ARG A 172 9.30 -12.79 2.65
CA ARG A 172 10.60 -12.46 3.25
C ARG A 172 10.45 -12.04 4.71
N ARG A 173 9.55 -11.08 5.00
CA ARG A 173 9.29 -10.55 6.35
C ARG A 173 8.59 -11.54 7.28
N SER A 174 8.05 -12.63 6.76
CA SER A 174 7.53 -13.76 7.54
C SER A 174 8.49 -14.98 7.54
N GLU A 175 9.75 -14.76 7.15
CA GLU A 175 10.84 -15.76 7.10
C GLU A 175 10.59 -16.95 6.15
N GLN A 176 9.64 -16.82 5.24
CA GLN A 176 9.38 -17.78 4.18
C GLN A 176 10.30 -17.49 2.98
N PHE A 177 11.62 -17.57 3.23
CA PHE A 177 12.63 -17.12 2.25
C PHE A 177 12.61 -17.91 0.95
N GLY A 178 12.21 -19.18 0.97
CA GLY A 178 12.09 -20.00 -0.24
C GLY A 178 10.97 -19.50 -1.16
N GLU A 179 9.82 -19.16 -0.60
CA GLU A 179 8.68 -18.59 -1.30
C GLU A 179 8.98 -17.18 -1.80
N ALA A 180 9.68 -16.38 -0.99
CA ALA A 180 10.12 -15.05 -1.38
C ALA A 180 11.08 -15.10 -2.59
N ASP A 181 12.08 -15.98 -2.55
CA ASP A 181 13.04 -16.20 -3.63
C ASP A 181 12.32 -16.61 -4.93
N ALA A 182 11.49 -17.65 -4.86
CA ALA A 182 10.76 -18.15 -6.02
C ALA A 182 9.83 -17.09 -6.63
N THR A 183 9.16 -16.30 -5.78
CA THR A 183 8.27 -15.22 -6.23
C THR A 183 9.08 -14.12 -6.94
N ALA A 184 10.17 -13.66 -6.32
CA ALA A 184 10.99 -12.58 -6.86
C ALA A 184 11.70 -12.99 -8.17
N GLN A 185 12.22 -14.23 -8.27
CA GLN A 185 12.85 -14.72 -9.50
C GLN A 185 11.88 -14.79 -10.67
N VAL A 186 10.67 -15.33 -10.46
CA VAL A 186 9.64 -15.41 -11.51
C VAL A 186 9.20 -14.02 -11.96
N ALA A 187 9.03 -13.10 -11.00
CA ALA A 187 8.63 -11.74 -11.28
C ALA A 187 9.73 -10.94 -11.99
N LEU A 188 10.99 -11.13 -11.60
CA LEU A 188 12.14 -10.50 -12.25
C LEU A 188 12.23 -10.81 -13.74
N VAL A 189 11.97 -12.06 -14.14
CA VAL A 189 11.96 -12.47 -15.56
C VAL A 189 10.86 -11.74 -16.35
N ARG A 190 9.77 -11.37 -15.68
CA ARG A 190 8.61 -10.69 -16.27
C ARG A 190 8.64 -9.17 -16.08
N ALA A 191 9.64 -8.65 -15.40
CA ALA A 191 9.75 -7.23 -15.07
C ALA A 191 9.68 -6.36 -16.34
N GLY A 192 8.62 -5.57 -16.44
CA GLY A 192 8.36 -4.69 -17.58
C GLY A 192 9.03 -3.34 -17.47
N THR A 193 9.42 -2.94 -16.26
CA THR A 193 10.04 -1.65 -15.98
C THR A 193 11.38 -1.80 -15.27
N VAL A 194 12.17 -0.73 -15.25
CA VAL A 194 13.42 -0.71 -14.47
C VAL A 194 13.12 -0.80 -13.00
N LEU A 195 12.11 -0.09 -12.52
CA LEU A 195 11.72 -0.12 -11.11
C LEU A 195 11.32 -1.52 -10.66
N ASP A 196 10.50 -2.24 -11.45
CA ASP A 196 10.18 -3.64 -11.16
C ASP A 196 11.44 -4.49 -10.96
N ARG A 197 12.37 -4.36 -11.91
CA ARG A 197 13.63 -5.11 -11.84
C ARG A 197 14.39 -4.79 -10.55
N LEU A 198 14.59 -3.52 -10.25
CA LEU A 198 15.34 -3.08 -9.07
C LEU A 198 14.69 -3.56 -7.77
N VAL A 199 13.34 -3.51 -7.68
CA VAL A 199 12.60 -4.04 -6.52
C VAL A 199 12.89 -5.53 -6.34
N PHE A 200 12.80 -6.35 -7.40
CA PHE A 200 13.03 -7.78 -7.26
C PHE A 200 14.53 -8.12 -7.04
N GLU A 201 15.45 -7.37 -7.62
CA GLU A 201 16.88 -7.51 -7.33
C GLU A 201 17.19 -7.19 -5.87
N LEU A 202 16.57 -6.15 -5.30
CA LEU A 202 16.68 -5.86 -3.86
C LEU A 202 16.08 -7.00 -3.04
N GLN A 203 14.86 -7.45 -3.35
CA GLN A 203 14.22 -8.56 -2.63
C GLN A 203 15.11 -9.82 -2.64
N LEU A 204 15.71 -10.17 -3.77
CA LEU A 204 16.62 -11.34 -3.88
C LEU A 204 17.89 -11.16 -3.03
N ARG A 205 18.47 -9.96 -2.97
CA ARG A 205 19.63 -9.67 -2.08
C ARG A 205 19.24 -9.85 -0.61
N LEU A 206 18.09 -9.30 -0.20
CA LEU A 206 17.60 -9.41 1.17
C LEU A 206 17.26 -10.86 1.55
N VAL A 207 16.68 -11.62 0.62
CA VAL A 207 16.43 -13.06 0.79
C VAL A 207 17.73 -13.84 0.97
N ALA A 208 18.75 -13.58 0.13
CA ALA A 208 20.06 -14.22 0.23
C ALA A 208 20.75 -13.90 1.57
N ALA A 209 20.57 -12.69 2.09
CA ALA A 209 21.03 -12.28 3.41
C ALA A 209 20.18 -12.82 4.57
N ARG A 210 19.03 -13.48 4.28
CA ARG A 210 18.00 -13.87 5.25
C ARG A 210 17.52 -12.71 6.13
N ASP A 211 17.42 -11.53 5.50
CA ASP A 211 16.97 -10.32 6.16
C ASP A 211 15.45 -10.22 6.10
N ALA A 212 14.79 -10.33 7.27
CA ALA A 212 13.35 -10.17 7.46
C ALA A 212 12.94 -8.75 7.87
N GLY A 213 13.88 -7.79 7.89
CA GLY A 213 13.65 -6.40 8.28
C GLY A 213 12.73 -5.63 7.34
N ALA A 214 12.25 -4.48 7.80
CA ALA A 214 11.57 -3.52 6.94
C ALA A 214 12.59 -2.77 6.09
N HIS A 215 12.31 -2.61 4.81
CA HIS A 215 13.11 -1.86 3.83
C HIS A 215 12.19 -0.92 3.06
N THR A 216 12.73 0.18 2.58
CA THR A 216 11.98 1.24 1.91
C THR A 216 12.25 1.28 0.41
N PHE A 217 11.39 1.98 -0.33
CA PHE A 217 11.62 2.21 -1.76
C PHE A 217 12.83 3.10 -2.05
N ASP A 218 13.31 3.91 -1.08
CA ASP A 218 14.57 4.66 -1.25
C ASP A 218 15.75 3.71 -1.47
N GLU A 219 15.79 2.58 -0.74
CA GLU A 219 16.86 1.58 -0.85
C GLU A 219 16.87 0.85 -2.21
N VAL A 220 15.74 0.86 -2.93
CA VAL A 220 15.66 0.30 -4.29
C VAL A 220 16.59 1.07 -5.25
N THR A 221 16.62 2.38 -5.11
CA THR A 221 17.38 3.28 -6.00
C THR A 221 18.82 3.50 -5.56
N GLU A 222 19.13 3.36 -4.27
CA GLU A 222 20.48 3.50 -3.74
C GLU A 222 21.47 2.46 -4.30
N HIS A 223 20.96 1.30 -4.73
CA HIS A 223 21.77 0.19 -5.29
C HIS A 223 21.74 0.14 -6.82
N ASP A 224 21.14 1.13 -7.44
CA ASP A 224 21.16 1.25 -8.90
C ASP A 224 22.48 1.90 -9.34
N ASP A 225 23.36 1.18 -10.06
CA ASP A 225 24.63 1.63 -10.60
C ASP A 225 24.55 2.86 -11.53
N GLY A 226 23.67 3.80 -11.20
CA GLY A 226 23.38 5.04 -11.95
C GLY A 226 22.44 4.86 -13.13
N ALA A 227 21.83 3.69 -13.33
CA ALA A 227 20.88 3.45 -14.42
C ALA A 227 19.57 4.22 -14.21
N TRP A 228 19.11 4.34 -12.96
CA TRP A 228 17.96 5.17 -12.60
C TRP A 228 18.20 6.65 -12.91
N GLU A 229 19.33 7.20 -12.44
CA GLU A 229 19.71 8.58 -12.74
C GLU A 229 19.94 8.83 -14.24
N ALA A 230 20.57 7.86 -14.94
CA ALA A 230 20.76 7.95 -16.39
C ALA A 230 19.41 7.96 -17.13
N ARG A 231 18.43 7.19 -16.65
CA ARG A 231 17.08 7.18 -17.18
C ARG A 231 16.33 8.48 -16.86
N GLY A 232 16.44 8.97 -15.62
CA GLY A 232 15.92 10.28 -15.23
C GLY A 232 16.45 11.41 -16.10
N ARG A 233 17.76 11.43 -16.36
CA ARG A 233 18.36 12.39 -17.30
C ARG A 233 17.77 12.30 -18.71
N LYS A 234 17.46 11.08 -19.21
CA LYS A 234 16.81 10.93 -20.52
C LYS A 234 15.37 11.45 -20.53
N ILE A 235 14.60 11.20 -19.46
CA ILE A 235 13.23 11.69 -19.30
C ILE A 235 13.24 13.23 -19.26
N ILE A 236 14.13 13.82 -18.45
CA ILE A 236 14.29 15.27 -18.34
C ILE A 236 14.68 15.87 -19.70
N ALA A 237 15.69 15.32 -20.37
CA ALA A 237 16.10 15.78 -21.69
C ALA A 237 14.98 15.70 -22.72
N ARG A 238 14.19 14.62 -22.70
CA ARG A 238 13.04 14.44 -23.58
C ARG A 238 11.93 15.45 -23.28
N GLY A 239 11.62 15.64 -21.99
CA GLY A 239 10.63 16.65 -21.56
C GLY A 239 11.01 18.04 -22.02
N LEU A 240 12.27 18.43 -21.85
CA LEU A 240 12.78 19.72 -22.34
C LEU A 240 12.70 19.86 -23.87
N ALA A 241 12.98 18.81 -24.62
CA ALA A 241 12.84 18.80 -26.08
C ALA A 241 11.38 19.00 -26.51
N ILE A 242 10.43 18.29 -25.89
CA ILE A 242 9.00 18.45 -26.13
C ILE A 242 8.54 19.90 -25.85
N LEU A 243 8.99 20.49 -24.75
CA LEU A 243 8.63 21.87 -24.42
C LEU A 243 9.25 22.89 -25.38
N ALA A 244 10.44 22.62 -25.91
CA ALA A 244 11.05 23.45 -26.92
C ALA A 244 10.28 23.48 -28.27
N GLU A 245 9.61 22.36 -28.59
CA GLU A 245 8.71 22.28 -29.76
C GLU A 245 7.35 22.96 -29.52
N HIS A 246 7.03 23.34 -28.28
CA HIS A 246 5.75 23.93 -27.89
C HIS A 246 5.97 25.27 -27.13
N PRO A 247 6.42 26.34 -27.80
CA PRO A 247 6.74 27.61 -27.14
C PRO A 247 5.54 28.25 -26.46
N ASP A 248 4.31 27.92 -26.89
CA ASP A 248 3.06 28.41 -26.27
C ASP A 248 2.67 27.65 -25.01
N GLY A 249 3.48 26.67 -24.62
CA GLY A 249 3.26 25.79 -23.46
C GLY A 249 2.35 24.61 -23.75
N LEU A 250 2.31 23.68 -22.81
CA LEU A 250 1.44 22.50 -22.82
C LEU A 250 0.68 22.40 -21.50
N ARG A 251 -0.51 21.80 -21.51
CA ARG A 251 -1.16 21.36 -20.28
C ARG A 251 -0.39 20.18 -19.68
N TYR A 252 -0.32 20.10 -18.36
CA TYR A 252 0.45 19.09 -17.64
C TYR A 252 0.19 17.67 -18.16
N ARG A 253 -1.08 17.25 -18.26
CA ARG A 253 -1.45 15.93 -18.78
C ARG A 253 -0.97 15.67 -20.20
N ALA A 254 -1.16 16.64 -21.08
CA ALA A 254 -0.71 16.51 -22.47
C ALA A 254 0.82 16.46 -22.59
N PHE A 255 1.53 17.08 -21.67
CA PHE A 255 2.98 17.00 -21.57
C PHE A 255 3.42 15.60 -21.06
N GLU A 256 2.82 15.14 -19.99
CA GLU A 256 3.08 13.82 -19.39
C GLU A 256 2.83 12.69 -20.40
N ASP A 257 1.69 12.69 -21.08
CA ASP A 257 1.33 11.72 -22.12
C ASP A 257 2.40 11.68 -23.23
N ARG A 258 2.87 12.83 -23.69
CA ARG A 258 3.90 12.91 -24.77
C ARG A 258 5.27 12.40 -24.30
N VAL A 259 5.64 12.63 -23.06
CA VAL A 259 6.88 12.06 -22.49
C VAL A 259 6.77 10.53 -22.42
N GLN A 260 5.61 10.01 -22.02
CA GLN A 260 5.35 8.59 -21.91
C GLN A 260 5.23 7.91 -23.28
N ASP A 261 4.54 8.51 -24.25
CA ASP A 261 4.40 7.99 -25.62
C ASP A 261 5.76 7.88 -26.33
N ALA A 262 6.70 8.74 -25.97
CA ALA A 262 8.04 8.71 -26.54
C ALA A 262 8.90 7.54 -26.05
N ASP A 263 8.57 6.95 -24.89
CA ASP A 263 9.15 5.70 -24.38
C ASP A 263 8.10 4.91 -23.61
N PRO A 264 7.33 4.05 -24.30
CA PRO A 264 6.26 3.24 -23.67
C PRO A 264 6.77 2.28 -22.56
N SER A 265 8.08 2.09 -22.45
CA SER A 265 8.67 1.30 -21.38
C SER A 265 8.77 2.06 -20.05
N LEU A 266 8.47 3.37 -20.05
CA LEU A 266 8.45 4.18 -18.84
C LEU A 266 7.14 3.97 -18.10
N HIS A 267 7.27 3.70 -16.81
CA HIS A 267 6.10 3.66 -15.94
C HIS A 267 5.66 5.10 -15.60
N PHE A 268 4.34 5.32 -15.51
CA PHE A 268 3.72 6.60 -15.18
C PHE A 268 4.34 7.28 -13.95
N GLN A 269 4.53 6.55 -12.84
CA GLN A 269 5.13 7.11 -11.63
C GLN A 269 6.57 7.57 -11.86
N THR A 270 7.37 6.77 -12.58
CA THR A 270 8.75 7.14 -12.94
C THR A 270 8.80 8.41 -13.76
N VAL A 271 7.86 8.56 -14.70
CA VAL A 271 7.74 9.78 -15.52
C VAL A 271 7.36 10.96 -14.63
N ALA A 272 6.37 10.79 -13.74
CA ALA A 272 5.91 11.84 -12.82
C ALA A 272 7.04 12.35 -11.90
N ASP A 273 7.86 11.45 -11.35
CA ASP A 273 8.97 11.80 -10.45
C ASP A 273 10.00 12.71 -11.13
N PHE A 274 10.31 12.45 -12.41
CA PHE A 274 11.27 13.26 -13.17
C PHE A 274 10.65 14.44 -13.88
N ILE A 275 9.36 14.44 -14.17
CA ILE A 275 8.66 15.59 -14.74
C ILE A 275 8.74 16.82 -13.82
N TRP A 276 8.67 16.63 -12.50
CA TRP A 276 8.84 17.72 -11.54
C TRP A 276 10.17 18.45 -11.70
N GLU A 277 11.26 17.74 -12.05
CA GLU A 277 12.55 18.38 -12.28
C GLU A 277 12.52 19.27 -13.55
N VAL A 278 11.77 18.87 -14.57
CA VAL A 278 11.56 19.68 -15.78
C VAL A 278 10.71 20.92 -15.45
N LEU A 279 9.66 20.76 -14.65
CA LEU A 279 8.74 21.84 -14.28
C LEU A 279 9.41 22.92 -13.42
N LYS A 280 10.40 22.56 -12.59
CA LYS A 280 11.17 23.53 -11.79
C LYS A 280 11.93 24.54 -12.65
N VAL A 281 12.34 24.16 -13.86
CA VAL A 281 13.15 24.99 -14.76
C VAL A 281 12.34 25.57 -15.94
N HIS A 282 11.10 25.13 -16.15
CA HIS A 282 10.25 25.58 -17.26
C HIS A 282 8.90 26.12 -16.75
N PRO A 283 8.73 27.44 -16.67
CA PRO A 283 7.51 28.06 -16.12
C PRO A 283 6.27 27.96 -17.05
N ASN A 284 6.41 27.46 -18.27
CA ASN A 284 5.36 27.47 -19.29
C ASN A 284 4.47 26.23 -19.35
N VAL A 285 4.52 25.38 -18.33
CA VAL A 285 3.56 24.26 -18.19
C VAL A 285 2.43 24.72 -17.27
N ALA A 286 1.24 24.92 -17.83
CA ALA A 286 0.06 25.26 -17.05
C ALA A 286 -0.43 24.03 -16.27
N TYR A 287 -0.33 24.10 -14.96
CA TYR A 287 -0.95 23.12 -14.06
C TYR A 287 -2.47 23.33 -14.09
N ASP A 288 -3.21 22.30 -14.50
CA ASP A 288 -4.67 22.28 -14.41
C ASP A 288 -5.05 21.48 -13.15
N PRO A 289 -5.55 22.12 -12.09
CA PRO A 289 -5.87 21.46 -10.81
C PRO A 289 -7.18 20.67 -10.83
N THR A 290 -7.85 20.58 -11.98
CA THR A 290 -9.09 19.79 -12.10
C THR A 290 -8.81 18.34 -12.47
N PRO A 291 -9.38 17.37 -11.72
CA PRO A 291 -9.20 15.95 -11.93
C PRO A 291 -9.77 15.42 -13.25
#